data_c31f4602f6bac23ebfc37ec7bf5ff0d0
#
_entry.id   c31f4602f6bac23ebfc37ec7bf5ff0d0
#
_cell.length_a   1.000
_cell.length_b   1.000
_cell.length_c   1.000
_cell.angle_alpha   90.00
_cell.angle_beta   90.00
_cell.angle_gamma   90.00
#
_symmetry.space_group_name_H-M   'P 1'
#
loop_
_entity.id
_entity.type
_entity.pdbx_description
1 polymer ?
#
loop_
_entity_poly.entity_id
_entity_poly.type
_entity_poly.pdbx_seq_one_letter_code
_entity_poly.pdbx_strand_id
1 'polypeptide(L)'
;MKIRSVGAVVAAMMLAGAATACGSSSSAGGDGPQIAIVSKGFQHEFWQAVKKGAEQEADKEGASITFEGPASESDVEDQIDMLTNAITRKPDAIGFAALDSKAAAPLLEQAKSEDIPVIAFDSGVDSDIPLTTAATDNKAAAAEAAKHMADLIGGKGKVALVVHDQTSLSGIDRRDGFIDWMKQNAPGIQLLPVQYGGGDQAKSADITKSIIQANPDIKGIYGSNEGSAIGVVKGVQESGKKGITVVGFDSGQAQIDAINSGVEAGAITQNPIKIGEEVVKAAMQAIDGKGDDLPKTIDTGFYWYDKSNIDDPKIQAVLYH
;
A
#
# COMPACT_ATOMS: atom_id res chain seq x y z
N MET A 1 -72.90 -26.35 -52.37
CA MET A 1 -74.21 -25.74 -51.94
C MET A 1 -73.90 -24.43 -51.24
N LYS A 2 -74.39 -23.36 -51.84
CA LYS A 2 -74.73 -22.03 -51.31
C LYS A 2 -73.62 -21.28 -50.52
N ILE A 3 -73.01 -20.22 -51.03
CA ILE A 3 -73.53 -18.89 -51.44
C ILE A 3 -73.25 -17.84 -50.32
N ARG A 4 -72.54 -16.80 -50.76
CA ARG A 4 -72.67 -15.38 -50.50
C ARG A 4 -72.17 -14.83 -49.17
N SER A 5 -71.65 -13.67 -49.09
CA SER A 5 -71.38 -12.46 -49.92
C SER A 5 -70.67 -11.42 -49.05
N VAL A 6 -69.66 -10.80 -49.63
CA VAL A 6 -69.61 -9.36 -49.89
C VAL A 6 -69.71 -8.45 -48.66
N GLY A 7 -68.71 -7.60 -48.49
CA GLY A 7 -68.80 -6.36 -47.75
C GLY A 7 -67.45 -5.64 -47.76
N ALA A 8 -67.20 -4.85 -48.79
CA ALA A 8 -66.19 -3.79 -48.82
C ALA A 8 -66.58 -2.66 -47.93
N VAL A 9 -65.67 -1.91 -47.38
CA VAL A 9 -65.65 -0.44 -47.33
C VAL A 9 -64.46 0.13 -46.58
N VAL A 10 -63.57 0.81 -47.34
CA VAL A 10 -62.96 2.15 -47.10
C VAL A 10 -61.91 2.33 -46.02
N ALA A 11 -60.76 2.62 -46.53
CA ALA A 11 -59.62 3.49 -46.11
C ALA A 11 -59.86 4.52 -44.97
N ALA A 12 -58.86 4.55 -44.11
CA ALA A 12 -58.33 5.80 -43.52
C ALA A 12 -56.86 5.64 -43.23
N MET A 13 -56.04 6.40 -43.92
CA MET A 13 -54.62 6.65 -43.60
C MET A 13 -54.50 7.36 -42.25
N MET A 14 -53.67 6.86 -41.34
CA MET A 14 -52.97 7.70 -40.38
C MET A 14 -51.53 7.23 -40.30
N LEU A 15 -50.60 8.06 -40.78
CA LEU A 15 -49.19 8.03 -40.47
C LEU A 15 -49.02 8.28 -38.98
N ALA A 16 -48.45 7.35 -38.25
CA ALA A 16 -47.87 7.59 -36.94
C ALA A 16 -46.46 7.04 -36.95
N GLY A 17 -45.49 7.93 -36.74
CA GLY A 17 -44.07 7.70 -36.87
C GLY A 17 -43.55 6.58 -35.96
N ALA A 18 -42.81 5.67 -36.55
CA ALA A 18 -41.95 4.74 -35.82
C ALA A 18 -40.78 5.51 -35.22
N ALA A 19 -40.87 5.88 -33.95
CA ALA A 19 -39.72 6.23 -33.15
C ALA A 19 -38.92 4.94 -32.89
N THR A 20 -37.87 4.73 -33.66
CA THR A 20 -36.82 3.76 -33.33
C THR A 20 -36.15 4.20 -32.04
N ALA A 21 -36.59 3.69 -30.92
CA ALA A 21 -35.83 3.70 -29.68
C ALA A 21 -34.60 2.82 -29.90
N CYS A 22 -33.48 3.45 -30.23
CA CYS A 22 -32.18 2.84 -30.01
C CYS A 22 -32.06 2.57 -28.51
N GLY A 23 -32.31 1.32 -28.12
CA GLY A 23 -31.99 0.84 -26.82
C GLY A 23 -30.43 0.86 -26.68
N SER A 24 -29.93 1.93 -26.10
CA SER A 24 -28.60 1.94 -25.53
C SER A 24 -28.62 0.89 -24.43
N SER A 25 -27.99 -0.23 -24.67
CA SER A 25 -27.58 -1.13 -23.59
C SER A 25 -26.62 -0.34 -22.69
N SER A 26 -27.16 0.31 -21.66
CA SER A 26 -26.36 0.81 -20.57
C SER A 26 -25.70 -0.42 -19.91
N SER A 27 -24.43 -0.65 -20.24
CA SER A 27 -23.53 -1.35 -19.35
C SER A 27 -23.65 -0.67 -17.98
N ALA A 28 -23.88 -1.46 -16.94
CA ALA A 28 -23.88 -1.00 -15.55
C ALA A 28 -22.43 -0.68 -15.15
N GLY A 29 -21.92 0.46 -15.60
CA GLY A 29 -20.79 1.19 -15.06
C GLY A 29 -21.38 2.43 -14.39
N GLY A 30 -21.03 2.71 -13.15
CA GLY A 30 -21.48 3.92 -12.47
C GLY A 30 -21.13 5.17 -13.29
N ASP A 31 -22.02 6.17 -13.25
CA ASP A 31 -21.88 7.43 -14.01
C ASP A 31 -20.73 8.35 -13.50
N GLY A 32 -19.87 7.88 -12.57
CA GLY A 32 -18.79 8.65 -11.96
C GLY A 32 -17.41 8.37 -12.54
N PRO A 33 -16.39 9.20 -12.15
CA PRO A 33 -15.01 9.02 -12.55
C PRO A 33 -14.47 7.63 -12.21
N GLN A 34 -13.61 7.11 -13.08
CA GLN A 34 -12.99 5.79 -12.95
C GLN A 34 -11.54 5.93 -12.51
N ILE A 35 -11.17 5.46 -11.32
CA ILE A 35 -9.81 5.51 -10.82
C ILE A 35 -9.24 4.09 -10.75
N ALA A 36 -8.13 3.85 -11.44
CA ALA A 36 -7.42 2.58 -11.37
C ALA A 36 -6.32 2.67 -10.31
N ILE A 37 -6.36 1.81 -9.28
CA ILE A 37 -5.37 1.77 -8.21
C ILE A 37 -4.57 0.48 -8.33
N VAL A 38 -3.24 0.60 -8.45
CA VAL A 38 -2.30 -0.53 -8.50
C VAL A 38 -1.38 -0.45 -7.29
N SER A 39 -1.56 -1.40 -6.37
CA SER A 39 -0.81 -1.54 -5.12
C SER A 39 0.42 -2.42 -5.27
N LYS A 40 1.25 -2.53 -4.21
CA LYS A 40 2.43 -3.41 -4.20
C LYS A 40 2.07 -4.88 -3.99
N GLY A 41 0.90 -5.19 -3.42
CA GLY A 41 0.48 -6.57 -3.17
C GLY A 41 -0.86 -6.67 -2.46
N PHE A 42 -1.23 -7.90 -2.14
CA PHE A 42 -2.46 -8.21 -1.38
C PHE A 42 -2.24 -9.15 -0.19
N GLN A 43 -1.02 -9.65 0.02
CA GLN A 43 -0.73 -10.63 1.06
C GLN A 43 -0.73 -10.07 2.49
N HIS A 44 -0.71 -8.73 2.65
CA HIS A 44 -0.67 -8.06 3.95
C HIS A 44 -2.01 -7.40 4.28
N GLU A 45 -2.39 -7.38 5.56
CA GLU A 45 -3.58 -6.69 6.05
C GLU A 45 -3.51 -5.18 5.78
N PHE A 46 -2.30 -4.62 5.73
CA PHE A 46 -2.02 -3.25 5.32
C PHE A 46 -2.75 -2.87 4.02
N TRP A 47 -2.62 -3.69 2.95
CA TRP A 47 -3.24 -3.39 1.66
C TRP A 47 -4.76 -3.48 1.68
N GLN A 48 -5.32 -4.34 2.53
CA GLN A 48 -6.77 -4.41 2.73
C GLN A 48 -7.28 -3.14 3.40
N ALA A 49 -6.53 -2.60 4.36
CA ALA A 49 -6.87 -1.34 5.00
C ALA A 49 -6.75 -0.14 4.05
N VAL A 50 -5.70 -0.08 3.22
CA VAL A 50 -5.56 0.95 2.16
C VAL A 50 -6.74 0.88 1.19
N LYS A 51 -7.07 -0.31 0.70
CA LYS A 51 -8.23 -0.54 -0.17
C LYS A 51 -9.53 -0.04 0.46
N LYS A 52 -9.77 -0.38 1.73
CA LYS A 52 -10.95 0.07 2.47
C LYS A 52 -11.05 1.60 2.53
N GLY A 53 -9.92 2.29 2.79
CA GLY A 53 -9.88 3.75 2.77
C GLY A 53 -10.20 4.33 1.40
N ALA A 54 -9.63 3.74 0.35
CA ALA A 54 -9.89 4.16 -1.03
C ALA A 54 -11.36 3.94 -1.44
N GLU A 55 -11.96 2.80 -1.10
CA GLU A 55 -13.37 2.51 -1.37
C GLU A 55 -14.29 3.49 -0.63
N GLN A 56 -14.02 3.77 0.65
CA GLN A 56 -14.81 4.72 1.44
C GLN A 56 -14.77 6.13 0.86
N GLU A 57 -13.63 6.57 0.37
CA GLU A 57 -13.52 7.90 -0.21
C GLU A 57 -14.13 7.96 -1.61
N ALA A 58 -13.94 6.91 -2.42
CA ALA A 58 -14.58 6.82 -3.73
C ALA A 58 -16.12 6.89 -3.63
N ASP A 59 -16.71 6.19 -2.66
CA ASP A 59 -18.15 6.25 -2.39
C ASP A 59 -18.61 7.68 -2.04
N LYS A 60 -17.84 8.43 -1.25
CA LYS A 60 -18.15 9.82 -0.88
C LYS A 60 -18.07 10.76 -2.08
N GLU A 61 -17.07 10.57 -2.94
CA GLU A 61 -16.80 11.41 -4.11
C GLU A 61 -17.65 10.98 -5.33
N GLY A 62 -18.40 9.88 -5.26
CA GLY A 62 -19.19 9.34 -6.37
C GLY A 62 -18.33 8.77 -7.50
N ALA A 63 -17.10 8.35 -7.18
CA ALA A 63 -16.17 7.71 -8.10
C ALA A 63 -16.27 6.19 -8.03
N SER A 64 -15.80 5.51 -9.08
CA SER A 64 -15.60 4.06 -9.10
C SER A 64 -14.12 3.75 -9.08
N ILE A 65 -13.69 2.76 -8.30
CA ILE A 65 -12.29 2.33 -8.27
C ILE A 65 -12.13 0.88 -8.69
N THR A 66 -11.01 0.58 -9.33
CA THR A 66 -10.42 -0.77 -9.32
C THR A 66 -9.21 -0.75 -8.40
N PHE A 67 -9.03 -1.80 -7.59
CA PHE A 67 -7.88 -1.92 -6.71
C PHE A 67 -7.22 -3.27 -6.95
N GLU A 68 -6.05 -3.26 -7.59
CA GLU A 68 -5.31 -4.44 -8.04
C GLU A 68 -3.90 -4.42 -7.43
N GLY A 69 -3.30 -5.59 -7.27
CA GLY A 69 -1.90 -5.74 -6.85
C GLY A 69 -1.43 -7.18 -7.05
N PRO A 70 -0.13 -7.41 -7.23
CA PRO A 70 0.41 -8.76 -7.39
C PRO A 70 0.20 -9.61 -6.15
N ALA A 71 0.34 -10.92 -6.29
CA ALA A 71 0.20 -11.87 -5.19
C ALA A 71 1.30 -11.72 -4.13
N SER A 72 2.48 -11.19 -4.53
CA SER A 72 3.64 -10.99 -3.67
C SER A 72 4.30 -9.65 -3.94
N GLU A 73 4.81 -9.01 -2.89
CA GLU A 73 5.60 -7.76 -2.99
C GLU A 73 6.99 -7.95 -3.65
N SER A 74 7.29 -9.12 -4.18
CA SER A 74 8.48 -9.38 -5.00
C SER A 74 8.17 -9.50 -6.50
N ASP A 75 6.89 -9.47 -6.91
CA ASP A 75 6.46 -9.76 -8.27
C ASP A 75 6.34 -8.46 -9.11
N VAL A 76 7.51 -7.84 -9.39
CA VAL A 76 7.60 -6.57 -10.11
C VAL A 76 7.02 -6.69 -11.53
N GLU A 77 7.28 -7.79 -12.23
CA GLU A 77 6.78 -8.02 -13.59
C GLU A 77 5.24 -8.04 -13.63
N ASP A 78 4.60 -8.75 -12.71
CA ASP A 78 3.14 -8.80 -12.60
C ASP A 78 2.56 -7.40 -12.33
N GLN A 79 3.22 -6.59 -11.48
CA GLN A 79 2.77 -5.22 -11.22
C GLN A 79 2.88 -4.33 -12.48
N ILE A 80 3.94 -4.46 -13.25
CA ILE A 80 4.12 -3.73 -14.52
C ILE A 80 3.02 -4.12 -15.53
N ASP A 81 2.66 -5.39 -15.61
CA ASP A 81 1.56 -5.85 -16.45
C ASP A 81 0.21 -5.29 -15.98
N MET A 82 -0.04 -5.24 -14.67
CA MET A 82 -1.24 -4.61 -14.10
C MET A 82 -1.32 -3.12 -14.42
N LEU A 83 -0.22 -2.39 -14.30
CA LEU A 83 -0.17 -0.97 -14.65
C LEU A 83 -0.40 -0.76 -16.16
N THR A 84 0.18 -1.61 -17.03
CA THR A 84 -0.06 -1.59 -18.47
C THR A 84 -1.53 -1.78 -18.79
N ASN A 85 -2.17 -2.78 -18.15
CA ASN A 85 -3.59 -3.04 -18.30
C ASN A 85 -4.45 -1.88 -17.78
N ALA A 86 -4.06 -1.25 -16.67
CA ALA A 86 -4.74 -0.08 -16.13
C ALA A 86 -4.73 1.09 -17.14
N ILE A 87 -3.57 1.43 -17.71
CA ILE A 87 -3.44 2.48 -18.73
C ILE A 87 -4.29 2.16 -19.96
N THR A 88 -4.27 0.90 -20.42
CA THR A 88 -5.04 0.46 -21.60
C THR A 88 -6.55 0.64 -21.42
N ARG A 89 -7.07 0.55 -20.20
CA ARG A 89 -8.49 0.79 -19.89
C ARG A 89 -8.86 2.27 -19.92
N LYS A 90 -7.88 3.18 -19.99
CA LYS A 90 -8.06 4.66 -20.02
C LYS A 90 -8.92 5.16 -18.87
N PRO A 91 -8.52 4.94 -17.61
CA PRO A 91 -9.21 5.51 -16.46
C PRO A 91 -9.05 7.03 -16.44
N ASP A 92 -9.88 7.71 -15.65
CA ASP A 92 -9.77 9.15 -15.45
C ASP A 92 -8.55 9.54 -14.57
N ALA A 93 -8.05 8.60 -13.74
CA ALA A 93 -6.79 8.74 -13.00
C ALA A 93 -6.20 7.38 -12.61
N ILE A 94 -4.92 7.35 -12.29
CA ILE A 94 -4.21 6.17 -11.78
C ILE A 94 -3.60 6.48 -10.41
N GLY A 95 -3.89 5.62 -9.41
CA GLY A 95 -3.13 5.51 -8.17
C GLY A 95 -2.06 4.42 -8.32
N PHE A 96 -0.80 4.71 -7.99
CA PHE A 96 0.30 3.76 -8.17
C PHE A 96 1.26 3.73 -6.97
N ALA A 97 1.45 2.55 -6.36
CA ALA A 97 2.46 2.29 -5.34
C ALA A 97 3.53 1.35 -5.91
N ALA A 98 4.74 1.85 -6.15
CA ALA A 98 5.74 1.12 -6.92
C ALA A 98 6.49 0.06 -6.09
N LEU A 99 6.60 -1.17 -6.61
CA LEU A 99 7.52 -2.20 -6.11
C LEU A 99 8.98 -1.89 -6.46
N ASP A 100 9.19 -1.32 -7.63
CA ASP A 100 10.50 -0.82 -8.06
C ASP A 100 10.33 0.61 -8.51
N SER A 101 11.08 1.53 -7.90
CA SER A 101 10.96 2.97 -8.11
C SER A 101 11.26 3.42 -9.54
N LYS A 102 11.91 2.58 -10.35
CA LYS A 102 12.36 2.91 -11.72
C LYS A 102 11.69 2.10 -12.80
N ALA A 103 11.26 0.88 -12.51
CA ALA A 103 10.73 -0.05 -13.52
C ALA A 103 9.49 0.49 -14.24
N ALA A 104 8.65 1.27 -13.55
CA ALA A 104 7.43 1.84 -14.11
C ALA A 104 7.66 3.10 -14.99
N ALA A 105 8.86 3.66 -15.05
CA ALA A 105 9.11 4.94 -15.72
C ALA A 105 8.57 5.02 -17.17
N PRO A 106 8.74 4.01 -18.05
CA PRO A 106 8.17 4.06 -19.40
C PRO A 106 6.64 4.12 -19.43
N LEU A 107 5.98 3.43 -18.48
CA LEU A 107 4.52 3.40 -18.37
C LEU A 107 3.96 4.71 -17.80
N LEU A 108 4.69 5.35 -16.89
CA LEU A 108 4.33 6.68 -16.40
C LEU A 108 4.40 7.72 -17.53
N GLU A 109 5.41 7.66 -18.40
CA GLU A 109 5.49 8.50 -19.60
C GLU A 109 4.33 8.21 -20.57
N GLN A 110 3.92 6.94 -20.72
CA GLN A 110 2.74 6.58 -21.49
C GLN A 110 1.47 7.19 -20.89
N ALA A 111 1.21 7.02 -19.60
CA ALA A 111 0.06 7.59 -18.92
C ALA A 111 -0.01 9.11 -19.12
N LYS A 112 1.13 9.80 -18.96
CA LYS A 112 1.25 11.25 -19.23
C LYS A 112 0.93 11.59 -20.68
N SER A 113 1.40 10.82 -21.66
CA SER A 113 1.13 11.07 -23.08
C SER A 113 -0.33 10.84 -23.48
N GLU A 114 -1.07 10.09 -22.67
CA GLU A 114 -2.50 9.83 -22.80
C GLU A 114 -3.37 10.74 -21.92
N ASP A 115 -2.75 11.79 -21.32
CA ASP A 115 -3.39 12.74 -20.41
C ASP A 115 -4.04 12.09 -19.16
N ILE A 116 -3.54 10.93 -18.72
CA ILE A 116 -4.01 10.24 -17.52
C ILE A 116 -3.19 10.72 -16.31
N PRO A 117 -3.77 11.45 -15.35
CA PRO A 117 -3.08 11.88 -14.16
C PRO A 117 -2.69 10.68 -13.27
N VAL A 118 -1.47 10.73 -12.71
CA VAL A 118 -0.94 9.71 -11.82
C VAL A 118 -0.73 10.27 -10.44
N ILE A 119 -1.24 9.57 -9.43
CA ILE A 119 -1.04 9.82 -8.01
C ILE A 119 -0.21 8.68 -7.44
N ALA A 120 0.99 8.97 -6.95
CA ALA A 120 1.76 7.97 -6.21
C ALA A 120 1.23 7.84 -4.78
N PHE A 121 1.31 6.64 -4.20
CA PHE A 121 0.92 6.43 -2.81
C PHE A 121 1.80 5.35 -2.14
N ASP A 122 1.86 5.33 -0.81
CA ASP A 122 2.66 4.42 0.02
C ASP A 122 4.15 4.40 -0.34
N SER A 123 4.47 3.98 -1.54
CA SER A 123 5.82 3.96 -2.10
C SER A 123 5.82 4.75 -3.41
N GLY A 124 6.57 5.83 -3.44
CA GLY A 124 6.70 6.69 -4.62
C GLY A 124 7.51 6.06 -5.75
N VAL A 125 7.77 6.85 -6.77
CA VAL A 125 8.57 6.51 -7.94
C VAL A 125 9.73 7.50 -8.12
N ASP A 126 10.80 7.08 -8.76
CA ASP A 126 11.92 7.95 -9.17
C ASP A 126 11.56 8.68 -10.48
N SER A 127 10.53 9.53 -10.41
CA SER A 127 9.96 10.28 -11.54
C SER A 127 9.17 11.50 -11.04
N ASP A 128 9.17 12.57 -11.82
CA ASP A 128 8.40 13.79 -11.57
C ASP A 128 6.97 13.75 -12.18
N ILE A 129 6.57 12.62 -12.78
CA ILE A 129 5.28 12.48 -13.46
C ILE A 129 4.11 12.43 -12.46
N PRO A 130 4.16 11.69 -11.34
CA PRO A 130 3.08 11.76 -10.37
C PRO A 130 2.89 13.17 -9.83
N LEU A 131 1.64 13.61 -9.77
CA LEU A 131 1.27 14.95 -9.29
C LEU A 131 1.61 15.13 -7.81
N THR A 132 1.42 14.07 -7.03
CA THR A 132 1.73 13.99 -5.59
C THR A 132 2.04 12.57 -5.17
N THR A 133 2.60 12.40 -3.97
CA THR A 133 2.74 11.11 -3.29
C THR A 133 2.04 11.17 -1.93
N ALA A 134 0.99 10.37 -1.75
CA ALA A 134 0.30 10.20 -0.45
C ALA A 134 0.95 9.04 0.32
N ALA A 135 1.78 9.34 1.32
CA ALA A 135 2.57 8.33 2.01
C ALA A 135 2.94 8.74 3.44
N THR A 136 3.36 7.77 4.22
CA THR A 136 4.10 7.96 5.46
C THR A 136 5.46 8.59 5.17
N ASP A 137 5.95 9.50 6.01
CA ASP A 137 7.38 9.85 6.03
C ASP A 137 8.18 8.63 6.53
N ASN A 138 8.50 7.73 5.58
CA ASN A 138 9.14 6.45 5.85
C ASN A 138 10.52 6.60 6.51
N LYS A 139 11.25 7.66 6.16
CA LYS A 139 12.58 7.92 6.73
C LYS A 139 12.49 8.36 8.18
N ALA A 140 11.58 9.29 8.51
CA ALA A 140 11.33 9.72 9.88
C ALA A 140 10.74 8.59 10.73
N ALA A 141 9.81 7.81 10.19
CA ALA A 141 9.20 6.66 10.85
C ALA A 141 10.22 5.59 11.24
N ALA A 142 11.14 5.24 10.33
CA ALA A 142 12.21 4.29 10.61
C ALA A 142 13.28 4.85 11.58
N ALA A 143 13.53 6.16 11.57
CA ALA A 143 14.38 6.81 12.57
C ALA A 143 13.77 6.71 13.98
N GLU A 144 12.45 6.86 14.12
CA GLU A 144 11.74 6.66 15.41
C GLU A 144 11.83 5.19 15.85
N ALA A 145 11.66 4.22 14.94
CA ALA A 145 11.88 2.79 15.25
C ALA A 145 13.32 2.53 15.76
N ALA A 146 14.31 3.16 15.11
CA ALA A 146 15.72 3.05 15.52
C ALA A 146 15.95 3.61 16.93
N LYS A 147 15.37 4.76 17.26
CA LYS A 147 15.43 5.38 18.57
C LYS A 147 14.87 4.44 19.64
N HIS A 148 13.67 3.91 19.45
CA HIS A 148 13.06 2.97 20.38
C HIS A 148 13.90 1.69 20.51
N MET A 149 14.43 1.12 19.42
CA MET A 149 15.35 -0.02 19.47
C MET A 149 16.56 0.30 20.34
N ALA A 150 17.22 1.45 20.13
CA ALA A 150 18.40 1.85 20.89
C ALA A 150 18.11 1.99 22.38
N ASP A 151 17.00 2.64 22.74
CA ASP A 151 16.58 2.82 24.12
C ASP A 151 16.29 1.48 24.81
N LEU A 152 15.58 0.58 24.15
CA LEU A 152 15.19 -0.74 24.66
C LEU A 152 16.39 -1.66 24.91
N ILE A 153 17.46 -1.55 24.10
CA ILE A 153 18.68 -2.38 24.31
C ILE A 153 19.81 -1.67 25.10
N GLY A 154 19.55 -0.46 25.58
CA GLY A 154 20.50 0.34 26.35
C GLY A 154 21.67 0.89 25.55
N GLY A 155 21.47 1.25 24.29
CA GLY A 155 22.41 1.96 23.40
C GLY A 155 23.63 1.15 22.97
N LYS A 156 23.65 -0.17 23.12
CA LYS A 156 24.82 -1.01 22.80
C LYS A 156 24.46 -2.44 22.41
N GLY A 157 25.31 -3.06 21.60
CA GLY A 157 25.15 -4.44 21.15
C GLY A 157 24.93 -4.56 19.66
N LYS A 158 24.68 -5.77 19.16
CA LYS A 158 24.44 -6.03 17.73
C LYS A 158 22.98 -5.91 17.41
N VAL A 159 22.66 -5.22 16.30
CA VAL A 159 21.31 -5.09 15.74
C VAL A 159 21.33 -5.51 14.28
N ALA A 160 20.35 -6.32 13.89
CA ALA A 160 20.12 -6.72 12.50
C ALA A 160 18.88 -6.04 11.93
N LEU A 161 18.88 -5.87 10.61
CA LEU A 161 17.74 -5.39 9.84
C LEU A 161 17.31 -6.47 8.85
N VAL A 162 16.02 -6.81 8.88
CA VAL A 162 15.35 -7.61 7.85
C VAL A 162 14.41 -6.66 7.11
N VAL A 163 14.86 -6.22 5.94
CA VAL A 163 14.17 -5.22 5.12
C VAL A 163 13.37 -5.92 4.04
N HIS A 164 12.18 -5.39 3.70
CA HIS A 164 11.29 -6.03 2.75
C HIS A 164 11.88 -6.06 1.35
N ASP A 165 12.41 -4.96 0.82
CA ASP A 165 13.06 -4.92 -0.48
C ASP A 165 14.17 -3.85 -0.56
N GLN A 166 14.82 -3.71 -1.71
CA GLN A 166 15.89 -2.76 -1.96
C GLN A 166 15.62 -1.83 -3.15
N THR A 167 14.44 -1.89 -3.75
CA THR A 167 14.08 -1.19 -4.99
C THR A 167 12.90 -0.23 -4.84
N SER A 168 12.00 -0.47 -3.88
CA SER A 168 10.93 0.47 -3.56
C SER A 168 11.45 1.63 -2.71
N LEU A 169 10.89 2.83 -2.89
CA LEU A 169 11.29 3.99 -2.07
C LEU A 169 10.99 3.76 -0.59
N SER A 170 9.85 3.13 -0.24
CA SER A 170 9.54 2.82 1.15
C SER A 170 10.56 1.86 1.79
N GLY A 171 11.04 0.83 1.05
CA GLY A 171 12.08 -0.07 1.52
C GLY A 171 13.42 0.63 1.74
N ILE A 172 13.82 1.45 0.77
CA ILE A 172 15.06 2.25 0.84
C ILE A 172 15.00 3.22 2.01
N ASP A 173 13.93 3.99 2.15
CA ASP A 173 13.78 5.02 3.18
C ASP A 173 13.71 4.42 4.59
N ARG A 174 12.99 3.30 4.78
CA ARG A 174 12.93 2.60 6.08
C ARG A 174 14.28 2.01 6.46
N ARG A 175 15.04 1.48 5.50
CA ARG A 175 16.41 1.03 5.73
C ARG A 175 17.32 2.18 6.13
N ASP A 176 17.33 3.23 5.31
CA ASP A 176 18.28 4.33 5.46
C ASP A 176 17.96 5.19 6.67
N GLY A 177 16.66 5.46 6.94
CA GLY A 177 16.23 6.17 8.14
C GLY A 177 16.67 5.50 9.43
N PHE A 178 16.51 4.17 9.51
CA PHE A 178 16.96 3.39 10.66
C PHE A 178 18.48 3.42 10.81
N ILE A 179 19.21 3.18 9.72
CA ILE A 179 20.69 3.12 9.73
C ILE A 179 21.29 4.49 10.04
N ASP A 180 20.81 5.54 9.39
CA ASP A 180 21.32 6.91 9.56
C ASP A 180 21.12 7.38 10.99
N TRP A 181 19.93 7.15 11.57
CA TRP A 181 19.67 7.50 12.95
C TRP A 181 20.60 6.76 13.93
N MET A 182 20.74 5.43 13.76
CA MET A 182 21.64 4.61 14.60
C MET A 182 23.08 5.10 14.55
N LYS A 183 23.62 5.36 13.36
CA LYS A 183 25.00 5.85 13.19
C LYS A 183 25.22 7.21 13.87
N GLN A 184 24.23 8.08 13.83
CA GLN A 184 24.36 9.43 14.39
C GLN A 184 24.16 9.46 15.92
N ASN A 185 23.26 8.65 16.44
CA ASN A 185 22.78 8.80 17.83
C ASN A 185 23.13 7.64 18.75
N ALA A 186 23.48 6.46 18.22
CA ALA A 186 23.76 5.27 19.01
C ALA A 186 25.05 4.54 18.57
N PRO A 187 26.23 5.20 18.65
CA PRO A 187 27.49 4.66 18.13
C PRO A 187 27.98 3.40 18.88
N GLY A 188 27.39 3.06 20.03
CA GLY A 188 27.64 1.81 20.73
C GLY A 188 26.90 0.60 20.15
N ILE A 189 26.01 0.80 19.17
CA ILE A 189 25.28 -0.26 18.48
C ILE A 189 26.04 -0.64 17.21
N GLN A 190 26.32 -1.92 17.06
CA GLN A 190 26.89 -2.51 15.84
C GLN A 190 25.75 -2.98 14.93
N LEU A 191 25.56 -2.30 13.80
CA LEU A 191 24.63 -2.78 12.76
C LEU A 191 25.27 -3.94 11.98
N LEU A 192 24.53 -5.03 11.83
CA LEU A 192 24.90 -6.15 10.98
C LEU A 192 24.55 -5.84 9.51
N PRO A 193 25.11 -6.56 8.52
CA PRO A 193 24.71 -6.41 7.12
C PRO A 193 23.21 -6.61 6.93
N VAL A 194 22.58 -5.68 6.20
CA VAL A 194 21.15 -5.72 5.91
C VAL A 194 20.80 -7.00 5.16
N GLN A 195 19.68 -7.62 5.53
CA GLN A 195 19.11 -8.77 4.85
C GLN A 195 17.75 -8.39 4.23
N TYR A 196 17.40 -8.99 3.10
CA TYR A 196 16.20 -8.68 2.36
C TYR A 196 15.27 -9.89 2.26
N GLY A 197 14.08 -9.77 2.87
CA GLY A 197 13.08 -10.83 2.98
C GLY A 197 12.06 -10.85 1.84
N GLY A 198 11.97 -9.80 1.01
CA GLY A 198 10.94 -9.67 -0.03
C GLY A 198 9.53 -9.44 0.54
N GLY A 199 9.40 -8.95 1.77
CA GLY A 199 8.11 -8.85 2.45
C GLY A 199 7.49 -10.22 2.80
N ASP A 200 8.18 -11.33 2.50
CA ASP A 200 7.71 -12.69 2.77
C ASP A 200 8.01 -13.11 4.22
N GLN A 201 6.97 -13.57 4.92
CA GLN A 201 7.06 -13.97 6.32
C GLN A 201 7.96 -15.20 6.55
N ALA A 202 7.87 -16.21 5.68
CA ALA A 202 8.62 -17.44 5.84
C ALA A 202 10.12 -17.21 5.57
N LYS A 203 10.44 -16.51 4.49
CA LYS A 203 11.80 -16.13 4.16
C LYS A 203 12.42 -15.22 5.24
N SER A 204 11.66 -14.27 5.78
CA SER A 204 12.12 -13.40 6.86
C SER A 204 12.35 -14.17 8.16
N ALA A 205 11.57 -15.21 8.45
CA ALA A 205 11.79 -16.11 9.59
C ALA A 205 13.08 -16.93 9.42
N ASP A 206 13.32 -17.48 8.23
CA ASP A 206 14.54 -18.26 7.95
C ASP A 206 15.80 -17.37 8.00
N ILE A 207 15.72 -16.16 7.45
CA ILE A 207 16.77 -15.14 7.57
C ILE A 207 17.05 -14.85 9.06
N THR A 208 16.01 -14.62 9.85
CA THR A 208 16.14 -14.32 11.29
C THR A 208 16.81 -15.44 12.05
N LYS A 209 16.43 -16.70 11.82
CA LYS A 209 17.10 -17.86 12.43
C LYS A 209 18.58 -17.93 12.06
N SER A 210 18.91 -17.68 10.81
CA SER A 210 20.29 -17.65 10.31
C SER A 210 21.11 -16.54 10.96
N ILE A 211 20.53 -15.34 11.11
CA ILE A 211 21.17 -14.21 11.81
C ILE A 211 21.46 -14.57 13.26
N ILE A 212 20.49 -15.13 13.98
CA ILE A 212 20.63 -15.54 15.40
C ILE A 212 21.69 -16.61 15.57
N GLN A 213 21.72 -17.60 14.68
CA GLN A 213 22.72 -18.66 14.70
C GLN A 213 24.15 -18.11 14.50
N ALA A 214 24.31 -17.19 13.54
CA ALA A 214 25.61 -16.58 13.24
C ALA A 214 26.05 -15.55 14.29
N ASN A 215 25.12 -14.98 15.05
CA ASN A 215 25.36 -13.92 16.03
C ASN A 215 24.69 -14.25 17.38
N PRO A 216 25.29 -15.16 18.19
CA PRO A 216 24.69 -15.58 19.46
C PRO A 216 24.51 -14.44 20.49
N ASP A 217 25.21 -13.33 20.32
CA ASP A 217 25.19 -12.12 21.15
C ASP A 217 24.30 -10.99 20.64
N ILE A 218 23.48 -11.24 19.58
CA ILE A 218 22.57 -10.27 19.01
C ILE A 218 21.59 -9.74 20.07
N LYS A 219 21.30 -8.44 20.05
CA LYS A 219 20.43 -7.75 21.01
C LYS A 219 19.11 -7.30 20.41
N GLY A 220 19.07 -6.93 19.14
CA GLY A 220 17.88 -6.44 18.50
C GLY A 220 17.77 -6.88 17.04
N ILE A 221 16.52 -7.01 16.57
CA ILE A 221 16.22 -7.26 15.16
C ILE A 221 15.04 -6.36 14.78
N TYR A 222 15.20 -5.64 13.65
CA TYR A 222 14.19 -4.78 13.06
C TYR A 222 13.58 -5.42 11.82
N GLY A 223 12.24 -5.49 11.73
CA GLY A 223 11.49 -5.87 10.55
C GLY A 223 10.82 -4.65 9.91
N SER A 224 11.07 -4.37 8.64
CA SER A 224 10.75 -3.08 8.03
C SER A 224 9.35 -2.97 7.41
N ASN A 225 8.56 -4.03 7.38
CA ASN A 225 7.15 -4.05 6.98
C ASN A 225 6.42 -5.19 7.68
N GLU A 226 5.10 -5.29 7.51
CA GLU A 226 4.25 -6.31 8.13
C GLU A 226 4.83 -7.72 7.96
N GLY A 227 5.12 -8.15 6.73
CA GLY A 227 5.64 -9.49 6.46
C GLY A 227 7.02 -9.74 7.06
N SER A 228 7.91 -8.75 7.01
CA SER A 228 9.24 -8.85 7.63
C SER A 228 9.14 -8.90 9.15
N ALA A 229 8.30 -8.08 9.78
CA ALA A 229 8.14 -8.03 11.23
C ALA A 229 7.55 -9.35 11.78
N ILE A 230 6.48 -9.85 11.16
CA ILE A 230 5.88 -11.15 11.52
C ILE A 230 6.89 -12.28 11.35
N GLY A 231 7.67 -12.26 10.26
CA GLY A 231 8.74 -13.24 10.03
C GLY A 231 9.86 -13.15 11.08
N VAL A 232 10.27 -11.95 11.47
CA VAL A 232 11.27 -11.76 12.56
C VAL A 232 10.73 -12.32 13.88
N VAL A 233 9.50 -11.99 14.25
CA VAL A 233 8.84 -12.55 15.46
C VAL A 233 8.87 -14.06 15.44
N LYS A 234 8.43 -14.68 14.34
CA LYS A 234 8.41 -16.12 14.16
C LYS A 234 9.82 -16.73 14.25
N GLY A 235 10.79 -16.16 13.56
CA GLY A 235 12.17 -16.63 13.58
C GLY A 235 12.82 -16.58 14.98
N VAL A 236 12.54 -15.52 15.75
CA VAL A 236 12.98 -15.41 17.16
C VAL A 236 12.32 -16.49 18.01
N GLN A 237 11.01 -16.71 17.88
CA GLN A 237 10.28 -17.74 18.61
C GLN A 237 10.83 -19.15 18.29
N GLU A 238 10.97 -19.49 17.03
CA GLU A 238 11.47 -20.79 16.56
C GLU A 238 12.93 -21.04 16.96
N SER A 239 13.76 -20.01 17.06
CA SER A 239 15.15 -20.13 17.54
C SER A 239 15.27 -20.51 19.00
N GLY A 240 14.22 -20.32 19.79
CA GLY A 240 14.22 -20.52 21.25
C GLY A 240 15.11 -19.52 22.02
N LYS A 241 15.81 -18.61 21.33
CA LYS A 241 16.70 -17.62 21.94
C LYS A 241 15.90 -16.57 22.71
N LYS A 242 16.38 -16.26 23.92
CA LYS A 242 15.79 -15.22 24.78
C LYS A 242 16.65 -13.95 24.78
N GLY A 243 16.02 -12.82 25.13
CA GLY A 243 16.73 -11.54 25.30
C GLY A 243 17.08 -10.85 23.99
N ILE A 244 16.35 -11.15 22.91
CA ILE A 244 16.40 -10.41 21.65
C ILE A 244 15.21 -9.45 21.64
N THR A 245 15.45 -8.17 21.46
CA THR A 245 14.43 -7.14 21.26
C THR A 245 13.99 -7.14 19.82
N VAL A 246 12.70 -7.31 19.56
CA VAL A 246 12.12 -7.19 18.22
C VAL A 246 11.39 -5.86 18.11
N VAL A 247 11.69 -5.10 17.07
CA VAL A 247 10.97 -3.87 16.70
C VAL A 247 10.47 -4.04 15.27
N GLY A 248 9.20 -3.75 15.04
CA GLY A 248 8.56 -3.91 13.76
C GLY A 248 8.16 -2.61 13.07
N PHE A 249 7.50 -2.79 11.96
CA PHE A 249 6.82 -1.76 11.19
C PHE A 249 5.48 -2.35 10.72
N ASP A 250 4.43 -1.53 10.70
CA ASP A 250 3.05 -1.93 10.45
C ASP A 250 2.31 -2.50 11.67
N SER A 251 1.04 -2.90 11.53
CA SER A 251 0.20 -3.23 12.69
C SER A 251 -0.91 -4.25 12.38
N GLY A 252 -0.63 -5.25 11.54
CA GLY A 252 -1.55 -6.37 11.33
C GLY A 252 -1.79 -7.18 12.62
N GLN A 253 -2.88 -7.96 12.66
CA GLN A 253 -3.31 -8.69 13.86
C GLN A 253 -2.18 -9.54 14.50
N ALA A 254 -1.36 -10.21 13.69
CA ALA A 254 -0.26 -11.01 14.20
C ALA A 254 0.81 -10.20 14.96
N GLN A 255 1.06 -8.93 14.57
CA GLN A 255 1.95 -8.03 15.29
C GLN A 255 1.33 -7.52 16.59
N ILE A 256 0.03 -7.18 16.56
CA ILE A 256 -0.74 -6.82 17.76
C ILE A 256 -0.65 -7.94 18.81
N ASP A 257 -0.84 -9.19 18.39
CA ASP A 257 -0.72 -10.35 19.26
C ASP A 257 0.71 -10.56 19.78
N ALA A 258 1.71 -10.33 18.94
CA ALA A 258 3.12 -10.43 19.32
C ALA A 258 3.52 -9.37 20.35
N ILE A 259 3.02 -8.13 20.23
CA ILE A 259 3.23 -7.06 21.20
C ILE A 259 2.50 -7.38 22.51
N ASN A 260 1.26 -7.81 22.46
CA ASN A 260 0.49 -8.18 23.65
C ASN A 260 1.14 -9.33 24.42
N SER A 261 1.71 -10.31 23.72
CA SER A 261 2.46 -11.42 24.34
C SER A 261 3.89 -11.06 24.76
N GLY A 262 4.39 -9.89 24.37
CA GLY A 262 5.73 -9.39 24.70
C GLY A 262 6.86 -10.01 23.89
N VAL A 263 6.58 -10.65 22.76
CA VAL A 263 7.59 -11.16 21.81
C VAL A 263 8.13 -10.03 20.94
N GLU A 264 7.27 -9.15 20.48
CA GLU A 264 7.61 -7.90 19.82
C GLU A 264 7.53 -6.77 20.85
N ALA A 265 8.56 -5.96 20.94
CA ALA A 265 8.65 -4.90 21.95
C ALA A 265 7.79 -3.69 21.59
N GLY A 266 7.58 -3.47 20.30
CA GLY A 266 6.76 -2.41 19.72
C GLY A 266 7.06 -2.26 18.24
N ALA A 267 6.26 -1.44 17.57
CA ALA A 267 6.39 -1.18 16.14
C ALA A 267 5.94 0.23 15.76
N ILE A 268 6.24 0.63 14.54
CA ILE A 268 5.65 1.80 13.91
C ILE A 268 4.39 1.36 13.17
N THR A 269 3.24 1.95 13.47
CA THR A 269 2.06 1.83 12.60
C THR A 269 1.94 3.02 11.67
N GLN A 270 1.47 2.78 10.47
CA GLN A 270 1.11 3.78 9.49
C GLN A 270 -0.38 4.17 9.66
N ASN A 271 -0.91 4.96 8.74
CA ASN A 271 -2.34 5.21 8.63
C ASN A 271 -2.86 4.76 7.25
N PRO A 272 -3.01 3.44 7.02
CA PRO A 272 -3.35 2.92 5.70
C PRO A 272 -4.73 3.36 5.20
N ILE A 273 -5.71 3.52 6.08
CA ILE A 273 -7.03 4.09 5.71
C ILE A 273 -6.83 5.48 5.10
N LYS A 274 -6.07 6.35 5.77
CA LYS A 274 -5.80 7.69 5.25
C LYS A 274 -4.99 7.66 3.95
N ILE A 275 -4.05 6.74 3.78
CA ILE A 275 -3.34 6.58 2.51
C ILE A 275 -4.35 6.31 1.37
N GLY A 276 -5.28 5.38 1.58
CA GLY A 276 -6.33 5.06 0.61
C GLY A 276 -7.26 6.25 0.34
N GLU A 277 -7.69 6.97 1.37
CA GLU A 277 -8.50 8.18 1.23
C GLU A 277 -7.78 9.26 0.41
N GLU A 278 -6.52 9.54 0.74
CA GLU A 278 -5.77 10.64 0.11
C GLU A 278 -5.40 10.35 -1.35
N VAL A 279 -5.17 9.08 -1.75
CA VAL A 279 -4.95 8.76 -3.16
C VAL A 279 -6.19 9.05 -4.00
N VAL A 280 -7.39 8.73 -3.47
CA VAL A 280 -8.66 9.01 -4.18
C VAL A 280 -8.94 10.51 -4.21
N LYS A 281 -8.81 11.23 -3.10
CA LYS A 281 -8.97 12.70 -3.05
C LYS A 281 -8.05 13.41 -4.04
N ALA A 282 -6.79 13.03 -4.06
CA ALA A 282 -5.82 13.63 -4.99
C ALA A 282 -6.16 13.30 -6.45
N ALA A 283 -6.62 12.09 -6.74
CA ALA A 283 -7.10 11.70 -8.07
C ALA A 283 -8.30 12.55 -8.49
N MET A 284 -9.30 12.74 -7.62
CA MET A 284 -10.47 13.57 -7.89
C MET A 284 -10.09 15.04 -8.13
N GLN A 285 -9.16 15.59 -7.33
CA GLN A 285 -8.65 16.94 -7.58
C GLN A 285 -7.97 17.07 -8.95
N ALA A 286 -7.22 16.05 -9.36
CA ALA A 286 -6.58 16.04 -10.67
C ALA A 286 -7.61 15.96 -11.80
N ILE A 287 -8.64 15.13 -11.68
CA ILE A 287 -9.75 15.01 -12.62
C ILE A 287 -10.51 16.32 -12.75
N ASP A 288 -10.70 17.06 -11.65
CA ASP A 288 -11.32 18.39 -11.61
C ASP A 288 -10.44 19.52 -12.20
N GLY A 289 -9.24 19.21 -12.71
CA GLY A 289 -8.30 20.19 -13.26
C GLY A 289 -7.54 21.00 -12.19
N LYS A 290 -7.50 20.51 -10.94
CA LYS A 290 -6.80 21.14 -9.80
C LYS A 290 -5.52 20.36 -9.40
N GLY A 291 -4.98 19.54 -10.30
CA GLY A 291 -3.78 18.75 -10.04
C GLY A 291 -2.55 19.57 -9.70
N ASP A 292 -2.43 20.76 -10.27
CA ASP A 292 -1.31 21.69 -10.00
C ASP A 292 -1.33 22.29 -8.58
N ASP A 293 -2.48 22.25 -7.90
CA ASP A 293 -2.64 22.74 -6.51
C ASP A 293 -2.19 21.69 -5.47
N LEU A 294 -1.94 20.45 -5.91
CA LEU A 294 -1.51 19.38 -5.01
C LEU A 294 -0.09 19.61 -4.48
N PRO A 295 0.16 19.42 -3.17
CA PRO A 295 1.51 19.43 -2.65
C PRO A 295 2.30 18.24 -3.23
N LYS A 296 3.61 18.33 -3.30
CA LYS A 296 4.47 17.23 -3.80
C LYS A 296 4.34 15.95 -2.96
N THR A 297 4.04 16.09 -1.68
CA THR A 297 3.82 14.97 -0.74
C THR A 297 2.68 15.29 0.19
N ILE A 298 1.79 14.31 0.40
CA ILE A 298 0.75 14.32 1.41
C ILE A 298 1.18 13.35 2.51
N ASP A 299 1.64 13.89 3.64
CA ASP A 299 2.04 13.07 4.79
C ASP A 299 0.79 12.50 5.48
N THR A 300 0.71 11.17 5.53
CA THR A 300 -0.40 10.46 6.16
C THR A 300 -0.16 10.16 7.64
N GLY A 301 1.06 10.39 8.13
CA GLY A 301 1.46 10.23 9.52
C GLY A 301 1.83 8.79 9.89
N PHE A 302 2.43 8.66 11.07
CA PHE A 302 2.79 7.38 11.68
C PHE A 302 2.80 7.52 13.20
N TYR A 303 2.77 6.38 13.92
CA TYR A 303 2.84 6.34 15.37
C TYR A 303 3.66 5.16 15.84
N TRP A 304 4.48 5.36 16.88
CA TRP A 304 5.01 4.26 17.68
C TRP A 304 3.89 3.66 18.52
N TYR A 305 3.81 2.33 18.55
CA TYR A 305 2.92 1.62 19.44
C TYR A 305 3.62 0.43 20.10
N ASP A 306 3.26 0.19 21.35
CA ASP A 306 3.74 -0.91 22.16
C ASP A 306 2.66 -1.30 23.20
N LYS A 307 2.97 -2.25 24.05
CA LYS A 307 2.02 -2.74 25.07
C LYS A 307 1.53 -1.65 26.03
N SER A 308 2.22 -0.54 26.18
CA SER A 308 1.85 0.52 27.11
C SER A 308 0.80 1.48 26.56
N ASN A 309 0.70 1.60 25.22
CA ASN A 309 -0.17 2.55 24.52
C ASN A 309 -1.08 1.93 23.44
N ILE A 310 -1.01 0.62 23.24
CA ILE A 310 -1.79 -0.07 22.20
C ILE A 310 -3.30 0.15 22.35
N ASP A 311 -3.79 0.36 23.59
CA ASP A 311 -5.19 0.64 23.90
C ASP A 311 -5.55 2.14 23.83
N ASP A 312 -4.60 3.03 23.54
CA ASP A 312 -4.89 4.46 23.35
C ASP A 312 -5.83 4.63 22.15
N PRO A 313 -6.93 5.39 22.27
CA PRO A 313 -7.86 5.63 21.17
C PRO A 313 -7.22 6.19 19.89
N LYS A 314 -6.14 6.97 20.00
CA LYS A 314 -5.41 7.48 18.83
C LYS A 314 -4.63 6.39 18.11
N ILE A 315 -4.08 5.45 18.86
CA ILE A 315 -3.39 4.29 18.32
C ILE A 315 -4.41 3.34 17.70
N GLN A 316 -5.46 2.99 18.45
CA GLN A 316 -6.54 2.13 17.95
C GLN A 316 -7.18 2.64 16.65
N ALA A 317 -7.24 3.94 16.44
CA ALA A 317 -7.78 4.54 15.21
C ALA A 317 -6.94 4.27 13.95
N VAL A 318 -5.69 3.83 14.10
CA VAL A 318 -4.76 3.59 12.98
C VAL A 318 -4.25 2.14 12.92
N LEU A 319 -4.52 1.31 13.95
CA LEU A 319 -4.29 -0.12 13.87
C LEU A 319 -5.31 -0.76 12.91
N TYR A 320 -4.90 -1.83 12.25
CA TYR A 320 -5.71 -2.52 11.27
C TYR A 320 -5.62 -4.04 11.45
N HIS A 321 -6.76 -4.70 11.34
CA HIS A 321 -6.93 -6.15 11.52
C HIS A 321 -8.29 -6.60 10.96
#